data_f457e146b36230e930524b31a4dca67f
#
_entry.id   f457e146b36230e930524b31a4dca67f
#
_cell.length_a   1.000
_cell.length_b   1.000
_cell.length_c   1.000
_cell.angle_alpha   90.00
_cell.angle_beta   90.00
_cell.angle_gamma   90.00
#
_symmetry.space_group_name_H-M   'P 1'
#
loop_
_entity.id
_entity.type
_entity.pdbx_description
1 polymer ?
#
loop_
_entity_poly.entity_id
_entity_poly.type
_entity_poly.pdbx_seq_one_letter_code
_entity_poly.pdbx_strand_id
1 'polypeptide(L)'
;GRDYSMNKMTHVNNRLLSAMVLMAMACGGNNNDERPDNITPPTTEVKLKSVTYRQSNDEIANPERGLYTQLECNATEIVSLSSLVKLRNEGKTLVQLMYYLPQYRNTDLPETFATKLSADLNLVEQAGLKAILRFAYTNSQEGEDAPMNIIKRHLDQIKPTLHEQVGVIACVQAGFIGAWGEWYYSTNKLNNTTSYAELLNKWLEVLPAERCVQVRVPKYKKDF
;
A
#
# COMPACT_ATOMS: atom_id res chain seq x y z
N GLY A 1 -42.02 3.25 14.46
CA GLY A 1 -42.26 4.04 13.27
C GLY A 1 -41.47 5.33 13.26
N ARG A 2 -40.41 5.40 12.46
CA ARG A 2 -39.87 6.65 11.93
C ARG A 2 -39.30 6.33 10.56
N ASP A 3 -40.07 6.76 9.54
CA ASP A 3 -39.64 6.84 8.17
C ASP A 3 -38.46 7.80 8.05
N TYR A 4 -37.33 7.35 7.49
CA TYR A 4 -36.33 8.21 6.92
C TYR A 4 -36.45 8.18 5.40
N SER A 5 -37.15 9.20 4.91
CA SER A 5 -37.24 9.57 3.51
C SER A 5 -35.85 9.88 2.95
N MET A 6 -35.39 9.06 2.02
CA MET A 6 -34.30 9.41 1.10
C MET A 6 -34.81 10.44 0.11
N ASN A 7 -34.33 11.66 0.18
CA ASN A 7 -34.46 12.59 -0.93
C ASN A 7 -33.25 13.53 -1.03
N LYS A 8 -32.75 13.63 -2.27
CA LYS A 8 -31.87 14.65 -2.83
C LYS A 8 -30.35 14.47 -2.68
N MET A 9 -29.79 13.77 -3.65
CA MET A 9 -28.51 14.14 -4.22
C MET A 9 -28.67 14.32 -5.75
N THR A 10 -29.09 15.49 -6.13
CA THR A 10 -28.96 16.01 -7.49
C THR A 10 -28.50 17.45 -7.37
N HIS A 11 -27.20 17.67 -7.45
CA HIS A 11 -26.57 18.91 -7.94
C HIS A 11 -25.06 18.69 -7.97
N VAL A 12 -24.58 18.02 -9.01
CA VAL A 12 -23.18 18.16 -9.42
C VAL A 12 -23.11 19.43 -10.26
N ASN A 13 -22.51 20.46 -9.69
CA ASN A 13 -22.29 21.75 -10.29
C ASN A 13 -21.42 21.66 -11.55
N ASN A 14 -22.03 21.90 -12.69
CA ASN A 14 -21.43 22.30 -13.96
C ASN A 14 -20.87 23.75 -13.85
N ARG A 15 -19.79 23.97 -13.12
CA ARG A 15 -19.12 25.28 -13.01
C ARG A 15 -17.60 25.21 -13.10
N LEU A 16 -17.07 24.42 -14.01
CA LEU A 16 -15.63 24.38 -14.28
C LEU A 16 -15.28 24.36 -15.79
N LEU A 17 -16.14 24.97 -16.61
CA LEU A 17 -15.86 25.10 -18.05
C LEU A 17 -16.14 26.53 -18.57
N SER A 18 -15.79 27.58 -17.82
CA SER A 18 -15.95 28.96 -18.32
C SER A 18 -14.94 29.94 -17.72
N ALA A 19 -13.66 29.59 -17.68
CA ALA A 19 -12.64 30.53 -17.26
C ALA A 19 -11.31 30.34 -18.02
N MET A 20 -11.38 30.14 -19.36
CA MET A 20 -10.16 30.17 -20.20
C MET A 20 -10.44 30.65 -21.61
N VAL A 21 -11.22 31.71 -21.75
CA VAL A 21 -11.30 32.51 -22.99
C VAL A 21 -11.54 33.94 -22.58
N LEU A 22 -10.50 34.68 -22.21
CA LEU A 22 -10.47 36.15 -22.22
C LEU A 22 -9.10 36.66 -21.73
N MET A 23 -8.06 36.49 -22.55
CA MET A 23 -6.87 37.34 -22.51
C MET A 23 -6.11 37.21 -23.82
N ALA A 24 -6.66 37.86 -24.83
CA ALA A 24 -5.88 38.22 -26.02
C ALA A 24 -6.56 39.39 -26.72
N MET A 25 -6.33 40.60 -26.19
CA MET A 25 -6.37 41.85 -26.97
C MET A 25 -5.75 42.96 -26.12
N ALA A 26 -4.53 43.28 -26.46
CA ALA A 26 -3.99 44.61 -26.60
C ALA A 26 -2.45 44.56 -26.52
N CYS A 27 -1.78 44.65 -27.64
CA CYS A 27 -0.67 45.59 -27.81
C CYS A 27 -0.23 45.49 -29.28
N GLY A 28 -0.55 46.50 -30.05
CA GLY A 28 0.01 46.72 -31.35
C GLY A 28 1.49 47.18 -31.21
N GLY A 29 2.34 46.65 -32.08
CA GLY A 29 3.73 47.03 -32.23
C GLY A 29 4.26 46.39 -33.49
N ASN A 30 4.41 47.20 -34.53
CA ASN A 30 5.07 46.83 -35.77
C ASN A 30 6.51 46.40 -35.48
N ASN A 31 6.91 45.20 -35.84
CA ASN A 31 8.25 44.89 -36.32
C ASN A 31 8.20 43.59 -37.13
N ASN A 32 8.71 43.67 -38.33
CA ASN A 32 8.94 42.55 -39.22
C ASN A 32 9.98 41.60 -38.60
N ASP A 33 9.53 40.45 -38.11
CA ASP A 33 10.35 39.30 -37.87
C ASP A 33 9.60 38.07 -38.37
N GLU A 34 10.20 37.41 -39.34
CA GLU A 34 9.73 36.15 -39.89
C GLU A 34 9.58 35.10 -38.79
N ARG A 35 8.32 34.72 -38.47
CA ARG A 35 8.04 33.56 -37.64
C ARG A 35 8.31 32.30 -38.47
N PRO A 36 9.10 31.36 -37.93
CA PRO A 36 9.12 30.03 -38.50
C PRO A 36 7.76 29.37 -38.36
N ASP A 37 7.29 28.84 -39.48
CA ASP A 37 6.00 28.21 -39.66
C ASP A 37 5.71 27.07 -38.69
N ASN A 38 4.49 27.12 -38.18
CA ASN A 38 3.65 25.97 -37.86
C ASN A 38 4.30 24.76 -37.17
N ILE A 39 4.56 24.86 -35.88
CA ILE A 39 4.63 23.67 -35.03
C ILE A 39 3.20 23.35 -34.62
N THR A 40 2.49 22.57 -35.43
CA THR A 40 1.28 21.88 -34.99
C THR A 40 1.69 20.88 -33.93
N PRO A 41 1.20 20.98 -32.66
CA PRO A 41 1.50 19.96 -31.68
C PRO A 41 1.02 18.61 -32.22
N PRO A 42 1.78 17.52 -32.06
CA PRO A 42 1.30 16.21 -32.47
C PRO A 42 0.01 15.91 -31.70
N THR A 43 -1.10 15.86 -32.43
CA THR A 43 -2.38 15.37 -31.91
C THR A 43 -2.23 13.87 -31.69
N THR A 44 -1.73 13.49 -30.53
CA THR A 44 -1.77 12.10 -30.13
C THR A 44 -3.24 11.75 -29.86
N GLU A 45 -3.89 11.10 -30.80
CA GLU A 45 -5.22 10.54 -30.59
C GLU A 45 -5.14 9.57 -29.40
N VAL A 46 -5.67 10.00 -28.26
CA VAL A 46 -5.84 9.12 -27.11
C VAL A 46 -6.95 8.12 -27.46
N LYS A 47 -6.59 6.92 -27.88
CA LYS A 47 -7.54 5.83 -28.06
C LYS A 47 -8.11 5.44 -26.69
N LEU A 48 -9.29 5.93 -26.39
CA LEU A 48 -10.04 5.53 -25.22
C LEU A 48 -10.55 4.10 -25.42
N LYS A 49 -10.22 3.21 -24.48
CA LYS A 49 -10.75 1.85 -24.42
C LYS A 49 -12.03 1.88 -23.58
N SER A 50 -13.17 1.64 -24.21
CA SER A 50 -14.44 1.48 -23.49
C SER A 50 -14.57 0.05 -22.98
N VAL A 51 -14.88 -0.12 -21.70
CA VAL A 51 -15.14 -1.42 -21.06
C VAL A 51 -16.54 -1.36 -20.45
N THR A 52 -17.40 -2.27 -20.84
CA THR A 52 -18.72 -2.41 -20.25
C THR A 52 -18.69 -3.50 -19.19
N TYR A 53 -18.99 -3.12 -17.95
CA TYR A 53 -19.10 -4.05 -16.84
C TYR A 53 -20.53 -4.57 -16.72
N ARG A 54 -20.66 -5.88 -16.45
CA ARG A 54 -21.94 -6.51 -16.13
C ARG A 54 -21.95 -6.86 -14.65
N GLN A 55 -23.12 -6.77 -14.03
CA GLN A 55 -23.30 -7.27 -12.67
C GLN A 55 -23.03 -8.77 -12.65
N SER A 56 -22.23 -9.23 -11.69
CA SER A 56 -22.01 -10.64 -11.41
C SER A 56 -22.26 -10.90 -9.91
N ASN A 57 -22.83 -12.07 -9.61
CA ASN A 57 -22.95 -12.59 -8.26
C ASN A 57 -21.92 -13.69 -7.98
N ASP A 58 -20.95 -13.86 -8.87
CA ASP A 58 -19.89 -14.85 -8.70
C ASP A 58 -19.07 -14.56 -7.45
N GLU A 59 -18.72 -15.59 -6.73
CA GLU A 59 -17.78 -15.48 -5.61
C GLU A 59 -16.37 -15.33 -6.15
N ILE A 60 -15.75 -14.18 -5.86
CA ILE A 60 -14.39 -13.89 -6.29
C ILE A 60 -13.41 -14.39 -5.22
N ALA A 61 -12.54 -15.32 -5.60
CA ALA A 61 -11.43 -15.73 -4.76
C ALA A 61 -10.36 -14.63 -4.68
N ASN A 62 -9.70 -14.52 -3.53
CA ASN A 62 -8.60 -13.56 -3.28
C ASN A 62 -8.89 -12.10 -3.70
N PRO A 63 -10.06 -11.50 -3.36
CA PRO A 63 -10.34 -10.11 -3.72
C PRO A 63 -9.49 -9.15 -2.87
N GLU A 64 -9.02 -8.05 -3.47
CA GLU A 64 -8.21 -7.02 -2.76
C GLU A 64 -9.07 -6.02 -1.96
N ARG A 65 -10.20 -6.47 -1.43
CA ARG A 65 -11.14 -5.66 -0.66
C ARG A 65 -11.95 -6.51 0.30
N GLY A 66 -12.44 -5.90 1.36
CA GLY A 66 -13.37 -6.51 2.29
C GLY A 66 -12.91 -6.41 3.74
N LEU A 67 -13.42 -7.29 4.58
CA LEU A 67 -13.07 -7.35 6.00
C LEU A 67 -11.81 -8.17 6.22
N TYR A 68 -11.04 -7.80 7.22
CA TYR A 68 -9.85 -8.54 7.63
C TYR A 68 -9.84 -8.83 9.14
N THR A 69 -9.02 -9.79 9.50
CA THR A 69 -8.62 -10.10 10.89
C THR A 69 -7.09 -10.07 10.96
N GLN A 70 -6.56 -9.60 12.08
CA GLN A 70 -5.13 -9.68 12.37
C GLN A 70 -4.77 -11.05 12.93
N LEU A 71 -3.70 -11.63 12.39
CA LEU A 71 -3.01 -12.79 12.95
C LEU A 71 -1.59 -12.40 13.35
N GLU A 72 -1.21 -12.70 14.58
CA GLU A 72 0.18 -12.56 15.01
C GLU A 72 0.97 -13.76 14.52
N CYS A 73 2.10 -13.48 13.89
CA CYS A 73 2.99 -14.45 13.31
C CYS A 73 4.38 -14.30 13.93
N ASN A 74 5.05 -15.42 14.17
CA ASN A 74 6.46 -15.44 14.54
C ASN A 74 7.34 -15.76 13.32
N ALA A 75 8.65 -15.85 13.55
CA ALA A 75 9.61 -16.07 12.48
C ALA A 75 9.73 -17.54 12.01
N THR A 76 9.12 -18.49 12.70
CA THR A 76 9.39 -19.93 12.51
C THR A 76 8.15 -20.76 12.22
N GLU A 77 7.03 -20.49 12.85
CA GLU A 77 5.82 -21.28 12.68
C GLU A 77 5.01 -20.81 11.47
N ILE A 78 4.62 -21.75 10.63
CA ILE A 78 3.77 -21.51 9.46
C ILE A 78 2.32 -21.31 9.94
N VAL A 79 1.59 -20.38 9.30
CA VAL A 79 0.17 -20.14 9.60
C VAL A 79 -0.68 -21.36 9.28
N SER A 80 -1.78 -21.54 10.01
CA SER A 80 -2.65 -22.69 9.82
C SER A 80 -3.62 -22.48 8.66
N LEU A 81 -3.60 -23.34 7.66
CA LEU A 81 -4.58 -23.31 6.55
C LEU A 81 -6.02 -23.43 7.07
N SER A 82 -6.28 -24.29 8.05
CA SER A 82 -7.64 -24.44 8.62
C SER A 82 -8.13 -23.16 9.28
N SER A 83 -7.25 -22.41 9.95
CA SER A 83 -7.58 -21.10 10.52
C SER A 83 -7.88 -20.07 9.43
N LEU A 84 -7.12 -20.04 8.35
CA LEU A 84 -7.36 -19.14 7.22
C LEU A 84 -8.68 -19.46 6.49
N VAL A 85 -8.96 -20.75 6.24
CA VAL A 85 -10.23 -21.19 5.66
C VAL A 85 -11.42 -20.81 6.55
N LYS A 86 -11.27 -20.94 7.87
CA LYS A 86 -12.30 -20.48 8.79
C LYS A 86 -12.57 -18.98 8.65
N LEU A 87 -11.53 -18.13 8.55
CA LEU A 87 -11.72 -16.70 8.32
C LEU A 87 -12.45 -16.42 7.01
N ARG A 88 -12.13 -17.15 5.94
CA ARG A 88 -12.83 -17.03 4.66
C ARG A 88 -14.31 -17.38 4.79
N ASN A 89 -14.65 -18.47 5.48
CA ASN A 89 -16.02 -18.90 5.72
C ASN A 89 -16.82 -17.91 6.60
N GLU A 90 -16.13 -17.13 7.43
CA GLU A 90 -16.71 -16.04 8.22
C GLU A 90 -16.90 -14.74 7.40
N GLY A 91 -16.67 -14.76 6.08
CA GLY A 91 -16.82 -13.62 5.18
C GLY A 91 -15.63 -12.66 5.15
N LYS A 92 -14.48 -13.05 5.71
CA LYS A 92 -13.25 -12.27 5.56
C LYS A 92 -12.68 -12.53 4.15
N THR A 93 -12.11 -11.51 3.56
CA THR A 93 -11.43 -11.60 2.25
C THR A 93 -9.96 -11.25 2.34
N LEU A 94 -9.58 -10.63 3.44
CA LEU A 94 -8.21 -10.23 3.74
C LEU A 94 -7.79 -10.80 5.10
N VAL A 95 -6.48 -10.97 5.27
CA VAL A 95 -5.86 -11.28 6.57
C VAL A 95 -4.64 -10.38 6.75
N GLN A 96 -4.52 -9.75 7.91
CA GLN A 96 -3.31 -9.04 8.27
C GLN A 96 -2.37 -10.00 8.98
N LEU A 97 -1.21 -10.25 8.38
CA LEU A 97 -0.13 -11.03 8.98
C LEU A 97 0.85 -10.07 9.66
N MET A 98 0.87 -10.11 10.97
CA MET A 98 1.71 -9.28 11.82
C MET A 98 2.90 -10.09 12.31
N TYR A 99 4.06 -9.91 11.66
CA TYR A 99 5.28 -10.64 11.98
C TYR A 99 6.07 -9.94 13.08
N TYR A 100 6.31 -10.63 14.19
CA TYR A 100 7.20 -10.18 15.25
C TYR A 100 8.55 -10.89 15.16
N LEU A 101 9.64 -10.12 15.08
CA LEU A 101 10.99 -10.55 14.78
C LEU A 101 12.00 -10.16 15.88
N PRO A 102 11.69 -10.36 17.19
CA PRO A 102 12.52 -9.84 18.28
C PRO A 102 13.95 -10.37 18.29
N GLN A 103 14.17 -11.59 17.81
CA GLN A 103 15.49 -12.23 17.79
C GLN A 103 16.42 -11.68 16.70
N TYR A 104 15.90 -10.94 15.72
CA TYR A 104 16.67 -10.43 14.58
C TYR A 104 16.94 -8.93 14.63
N ARG A 105 16.75 -8.29 15.78
CA ARG A 105 16.98 -6.84 15.94
C ARG A 105 18.39 -6.37 15.61
N ASN A 106 19.38 -7.26 15.70
CA ASN A 106 20.80 -6.94 15.52
C ASN A 106 21.49 -7.85 14.48
N THR A 107 20.73 -8.71 13.81
CA THR A 107 21.25 -9.70 12.85
C THR A 107 20.38 -9.76 11.61
N ASP A 108 20.87 -10.41 10.57
CA ASP A 108 20.10 -10.74 9.38
C ASP A 108 18.97 -11.73 9.69
N LEU A 109 17.94 -11.71 8.86
CA LEU A 109 16.94 -12.78 8.83
C LEU A 109 17.59 -14.04 8.28
N PRO A 110 17.30 -15.24 8.83
CA PRO A 110 17.78 -16.49 8.25
C PRO A 110 17.05 -16.76 6.92
N GLU A 111 17.69 -17.51 6.02
CA GLU A 111 17.07 -17.93 4.74
C GLU A 111 15.75 -18.68 4.94
N THR A 112 15.64 -19.40 6.06
CA THR A 112 14.41 -20.10 6.43
C THR A 112 13.22 -19.16 6.65
N PHE A 113 13.47 -17.88 6.97
CA PHE A 113 12.40 -16.91 7.11
C PHE A 113 11.74 -16.56 5.77
N ALA A 114 12.51 -16.38 4.71
CA ALA A 114 11.97 -16.13 3.37
C ALA A 114 11.12 -17.33 2.88
N THR A 115 11.61 -18.55 3.11
CA THR A 115 10.87 -19.79 2.81
C THR A 115 9.55 -19.86 3.59
N LYS A 116 9.59 -19.53 4.88
CA LYS A 116 8.43 -19.50 5.75
C LYS A 116 7.42 -18.42 5.29
N LEU A 117 7.87 -17.22 4.98
CA LEU A 117 7.02 -16.14 4.49
C LEU A 117 6.31 -16.53 3.18
N SER A 118 7.04 -17.15 2.25
CA SER A 118 6.47 -17.66 1.01
C SER A 118 5.43 -18.77 1.27
N ALA A 119 5.70 -19.69 2.20
CA ALA A 119 4.76 -20.73 2.59
C ALA A 119 3.46 -20.15 3.20
N ASP A 120 3.57 -19.16 4.09
CA ASP A 120 2.40 -18.50 4.66
C ASP A 120 1.54 -17.83 3.59
N LEU A 121 2.16 -17.12 2.64
CA LEU A 121 1.46 -16.44 1.56
C LEU A 121 0.77 -17.43 0.61
N ASN A 122 1.40 -18.57 0.31
CA ASN A 122 0.78 -19.64 -0.45
C ASN A 122 -0.48 -20.20 0.25
N LEU A 123 -0.45 -20.35 1.57
CA LEU A 123 -1.62 -20.79 2.34
C LEU A 123 -2.73 -19.74 2.38
N VAL A 124 -2.38 -18.45 2.43
CA VAL A 124 -3.35 -17.34 2.30
C VAL A 124 -4.04 -17.40 0.94
N GLU A 125 -3.28 -17.61 -0.14
CA GLU A 125 -3.82 -17.76 -1.49
C GLU A 125 -4.77 -18.97 -1.59
N GLN A 126 -4.34 -20.12 -1.10
CA GLN A 126 -5.15 -21.35 -1.07
C GLN A 126 -6.47 -21.17 -0.32
N ALA A 127 -6.46 -20.39 0.75
CA ALA A 127 -7.67 -20.08 1.51
C ALA A 127 -8.61 -19.08 0.82
N GLY A 128 -8.24 -18.52 -0.35
CA GLY A 128 -9.02 -17.52 -1.06
C GLY A 128 -8.94 -16.12 -0.45
N LEU A 129 -7.91 -15.84 0.34
CA LEU A 129 -7.65 -14.55 1.01
C LEU A 129 -6.52 -13.80 0.32
N LYS A 130 -6.38 -12.49 0.62
CA LYS A 130 -5.18 -11.70 0.35
C LYS A 130 -4.57 -11.19 1.64
N ALA A 131 -3.24 -11.00 1.62
CA ALA A 131 -2.48 -10.61 2.80
C ALA A 131 -2.24 -9.10 2.88
N ILE A 132 -2.39 -8.56 4.08
CA ILE A 132 -1.83 -7.27 4.48
C ILE A 132 -0.62 -7.61 5.35
N LEU A 133 0.58 -7.18 4.97
CA LEU A 133 1.80 -7.51 5.71
C LEU A 133 2.23 -6.37 6.61
N ARG A 134 2.61 -6.70 7.85
CA ARG A 134 3.33 -5.78 8.75
C ARG A 134 4.41 -6.55 9.49
N PHE A 135 5.56 -5.92 9.65
CA PHE A 135 6.69 -6.44 10.41
C PHE A 135 7.00 -5.51 11.58
N ALA A 136 7.37 -6.07 12.70
CA ALA A 136 7.84 -5.34 13.90
C ALA A 136 8.82 -6.21 14.70
N TYR A 137 9.52 -5.60 15.63
CA TYR A 137 10.45 -6.32 16.50
C TYR A 137 9.88 -6.56 17.88
N THR A 138 8.85 -5.84 18.27
CA THR A 138 8.24 -5.95 19.60
C THR A 138 6.74 -5.68 19.55
N ASN A 139 6.02 -6.33 20.44
CA ASN A 139 4.61 -6.12 20.73
C ASN A 139 4.40 -5.43 22.10
N SER A 140 5.42 -4.76 22.64
CA SER A 140 5.39 -4.04 23.91
C SER A 140 5.96 -2.64 23.78
N GLN A 141 5.45 -1.69 24.55
CA GLN A 141 5.97 -0.32 24.61
C GLN A 141 7.40 -0.26 25.17
N GLU A 142 7.74 -1.17 26.07
CA GLU A 142 9.06 -1.28 26.69
C GLU A 142 10.02 -2.15 25.86
N GLY A 143 9.50 -2.76 24.77
CA GLY A 143 10.30 -3.62 23.92
C GLY A 143 11.19 -2.83 22.97
N GLU A 144 12.29 -3.43 22.57
CA GLU A 144 13.25 -2.81 21.68
C GLU A 144 12.91 -3.04 20.21
N ASP A 145 13.10 -2.00 19.38
CA ASP A 145 13.12 -2.12 17.93
C ASP A 145 14.54 -2.32 17.38
N ALA A 146 14.72 -2.33 16.05
CA ALA A 146 16.02 -2.47 15.40
C ALA A 146 16.49 -1.13 14.85
N PRO A 147 17.81 -0.93 14.69
CA PRO A 147 18.35 0.25 14.01
C PRO A 147 18.04 0.21 12.51
N MET A 148 18.00 1.38 11.87
CA MET A 148 17.57 1.54 10.47
C MET A 148 18.36 0.69 9.46
N ASN A 149 19.66 0.53 9.67
CA ASN A 149 20.50 -0.31 8.82
C ASN A 149 20.07 -1.79 8.82
N ILE A 150 19.62 -2.31 9.96
CA ILE A 150 19.09 -3.68 10.09
C ILE A 150 17.71 -3.75 9.40
N ILE A 151 16.83 -2.78 9.63
CA ILE A 151 15.53 -2.71 8.97
C ILE A 151 15.70 -2.77 7.44
N LYS A 152 16.61 -1.96 6.89
CA LYS A 152 16.86 -1.94 5.44
C LYS A 152 17.38 -3.28 4.91
N ARG A 153 18.26 -3.93 5.66
CA ARG A 153 18.76 -5.28 5.30
C ARG A 153 17.63 -6.32 5.30
N HIS A 154 16.75 -6.29 6.30
CA HIS A 154 15.60 -7.19 6.33
C HIS A 154 14.66 -6.96 5.12
N LEU A 155 14.43 -5.69 4.75
CA LEU A 155 13.67 -5.36 3.55
C LEU A 155 14.32 -5.90 2.27
N ASP A 156 15.65 -5.80 2.13
CA ASP A 156 16.38 -6.41 1.02
C ASP A 156 16.23 -7.94 1.01
N GLN A 157 16.28 -8.58 2.17
CA GLN A 157 16.18 -10.03 2.29
C GLN A 157 14.79 -10.58 1.93
N ILE A 158 13.71 -9.84 2.23
CA ILE A 158 12.34 -10.26 1.88
C ILE A 158 11.92 -9.83 0.47
N LYS A 159 12.65 -8.94 -0.19
CA LYS A 159 12.33 -8.42 -1.53
C LYS A 159 11.99 -9.50 -2.55
N PRO A 160 12.78 -10.59 -2.71
CA PRO A 160 12.45 -11.65 -3.67
C PRO A 160 11.08 -12.26 -3.42
N THR A 161 10.76 -12.57 -2.16
CA THR A 161 9.47 -13.14 -1.77
C THR A 161 8.32 -12.18 -2.04
N LEU A 162 8.48 -10.86 -1.79
CA LEU A 162 7.44 -9.87 -2.11
C LEU A 162 7.12 -9.84 -3.61
N HIS A 163 8.14 -9.96 -4.47
CA HIS A 163 7.96 -9.98 -5.91
C HIS A 163 7.34 -11.28 -6.41
N GLU A 164 7.78 -12.43 -5.89
CA GLU A 164 7.21 -13.74 -6.22
C GLU A 164 5.74 -13.84 -5.83
N GLN A 165 5.40 -13.32 -4.65
CA GLN A 165 4.07 -13.40 -4.04
C GLN A 165 3.18 -12.16 -4.29
N VAL A 166 3.52 -11.35 -5.29
CA VAL A 166 2.79 -10.10 -5.60
C VAL A 166 1.29 -10.32 -5.77
N GLY A 167 0.88 -11.47 -6.30
CA GLY A 167 -0.52 -11.83 -6.55
C GLY A 167 -1.38 -11.96 -5.29
N VAL A 168 -0.80 -12.34 -4.15
CA VAL A 168 -1.53 -12.55 -2.90
C VAL A 168 -1.39 -11.39 -1.91
N ILE A 169 -0.43 -10.51 -2.09
CA ILE A 169 -0.23 -9.33 -1.23
C ILE A 169 -1.18 -8.22 -1.67
N ALA A 170 -2.10 -7.80 -0.81
CA ALA A 170 -2.97 -6.64 -1.07
C ALA A 170 -2.21 -5.32 -0.87
N CYS A 171 -1.53 -5.19 0.26
CA CYS A 171 -0.65 -4.06 0.57
C CYS A 171 0.31 -4.42 1.71
N VAL A 172 1.30 -3.57 1.93
CA VAL A 172 2.14 -3.63 3.13
C VAL A 172 1.86 -2.43 4.02
N GLN A 173 1.93 -2.62 5.33
CA GLN A 173 1.97 -1.52 6.29
C GLN A 173 3.44 -1.24 6.59
N ALA A 174 3.82 0.04 6.68
CA ALA A 174 5.23 0.45 6.76
C ALA A 174 6.00 -0.24 7.89
N GLY A 175 5.39 -0.40 9.06
CA GLY A 175 5.89 -1.27 10.13
C GLY A 175 7.26 -0.90 10.68
N PHE A 176 7.96 -1.88 11.20
CA PHE A 176 9.34 -1.94 11.71
C PHE A 176 9.67 -1.02 12.88
N ILE A 177 9.37 0.27 12.80
CA ILE A 177 9.78 1.27 13.80
C ILE A 177 8.89 1.20 15.02
N GLY A 178 9.51 1.02 16.20
CA GLY A 178 8.87 1.07 17.51
C GLY A 178 7.93 -0.09 17.82
N ALA A 179 7.16 0.07 18.88
CA ALA A 179 6.20 -0.92 19.33
C ALA A 179 5.16 -1.21 18.24
N TRP A 180 4.89 -2.48 17.99
CA TRP A 180 3.95 -2.98 16.95
C TRP A 180 4.26 -2.49 15.51
N GLY A 181 5.44 -1.85 15.30
CA GLY A 181 5.74 -1.18 14.03
C GLY A 181 4.81 0.01 13.77
N GLU A 182 4.35 0.70 14.81
CA GLU A 182 3.39 1.80 14.72
C GLU A 182 4.03 3.19 14.81
N TRP A 183 5.36 3.26 14.75
CA TRP A 183 6.15 4.48 14.71
C TRP A 183 6.14 5.28 16.03
N TYR A 184 5.85 4.58 17.13
CA TYR A 184 5.93 5.09 18.50
C TYR A 184 6.84 4.19 19.35
N TYR A 185 7.40 4.74 20.42
CA TYR A 185 8.23 4.00 21.38
C TYR A 185 9.45 3.33 20.75
N SER A 186 10.12 4.02 19.79
CA SER A 186 11.36 3.53 19.20
C SER A 186 12.53 3.70 20.16
N THR A 187 13.18 2.61 20.54
CA THR A 187 14.40 2.63 21.37
C THR A 187 15.62 3.12 20.58
N ASN A 188 15.59 3.00 19.24
CA ASN A 188 16.62 3.51 18.34
C ASN A 188 16.35 4.97 17.90
N LYS A 189 15.38 5.67 18.52
CA LYS A 189 15.02 7.07 18.24
C LYS A 189 14.60 7.30 16.79
N LEU A 190 13.97 6.31 16.16
CA LEU A 190 13.54 6.36 14.77
C LEU A 190 12.15 7.02 14.58
N ASN A 191 11.49 7.44 15.65
CA ASN A 191 10.19 8.11 15.61
C ASN A 191 10.33 9.59 15.22
N ASN A 192 10.90 9.84 14.05
CA ASN A 192 11.10 11.17 13.45
C ASN A 192 10.94 11.13 11.93
N THR A 193 10.68 12.30 11.33
CA THR A 193 10.37 12.45 9.89
C THR A 193 11.47 11.89 8.97
N THR A 194 12.76 12.10 9.33
CA THR A 194 13.88 11.59 8.52
C THR A 194 13.87 10.07 8.45
N SER A 195 13.71 9.40 9.59
CA SER A 195 13.64 7.93 9.65
C SER A 195 12.40 7.38 8.94
N TYR A 196 11.28 8.09 9.03
CA TYR A 196 10.06 7.70 8.32
C TYR A 196 10.25 7.77 6.81
N ALA A 197 10.85 8.86 6.30
CA ALA A 197 11.17 9.01 4.88
C ALA A 197 12.14 7.92 4.41
N GLU A 198 13.18 7.63 5.20
CA GLU A 198 14.16 6.60 4.88
C GLU A 198 13.51 5.20 4.78
N LEU A 199 12.63 4.85 5.72
CA LEU A 199 11.88 3.59 5.68
C LEU A 199 10.94 3.52 4.48
N LEU A 200 10.18 4.58 4.20
CA LEU A 200 9.24 4.61 3.08
C LEU A 200 9.96 4.51 1.74
N ASN A 201 11.06 5.23 1.56
CA ASN A 201 11.88 5.14 0.36
C ASN A 201 12.42 3.72 0.15
N LYS A 202 12.86 3.05 1.24
CA LYS A 202 13.29 1.65 1.17
C LYS A 202 12.16 0.71 0.81
N TRP A 203 10.96 0.90 1.34
CA TRP A 203 9.78 0.14 0.93
C TRP A 203 9.47 0.32 -0.55
N LEU A 204 9.49 1.55 -1.07
CA LEU A 204 9.23 1.82 -2.50
C LEU A 204 10.30 1.22 -3.42
N GLU A 205 11.53 1.03 -2.93
CA GLU A 205 12.61 0.35 -3.67
C GLU A 205 12.40 -1.18 -3.73
N VAL A 206 11.90 -1.79 -2.66
CA VAL A 206 11.81 -3.25 -2.55
C VAL A 206 10.45 -3.81 -2.93
N LEU A 207 9.39 -3.04 -2.83
CA LEU A 207 8.04 -3.48 -3.11
C LEU A 207 7.77 -3.50 -4.63
N PRO A 208 7.05 -4.51 -5.16
CA PRO A 208 6.55 -4.46 -6.53
C PRO A 208 5.75 -3.19 -6.81
N ALA A 209 5.89 -2.62 -8.01
CA ALA A 209 5.24 -1.36 -8.38
C ALA A 209 3.70 -1.41 -8.33
N GLU A 210 3.13 -2.60 -8.42
CA GLU A 210 1.69 -2.87 -8.35
C GLU A 210 1.14 -2.83 -6.92
N ARG A 211 2.01 -2.71 -5.91
CA ARG A 211 1.64 -2.75 -4.49
C ARG A 211 1.92 -1.43 -3.81
N CYS A 212 1.14 -1.14 -2.78
CA CYS A 212 1.25 0.11 -2.04
C CYS A 212 1.71 -0.11 -0.60
N VAL A 213 2.31 0.95 -0.03
CA VAL A 213 2.65 1.04 1.39
C VAL A 213 1.60 1.86 2.11
N GLN A 214 1.04 1.32 3.18
CA GLN A 214 0.12 2.02 4.07
C GLN A 214 0.89 2.59 5.27
N VAL A 215 0.70 3.87 5.56
CA VAL A 215 1.17 4.51 6.78
C VAL A 215 0.05 4.57 7.82
N ARG A 216 0.41 4.61 9.11
CA ARG A 216 -0.55 4.49 10.22
C ARG A 216 -1.56 5.64 10.28
N VAL A 217 -1.14 6.87 10.03
CA VAL A 217 -1.99 8.07 10.11
C VAL A 217 -1.80 9.00 8.91
N PRO A 218 -2.83 9.75 8.49
CA PRO A 218 -2.75 10.64 7.34
C PRO A 218 -1.65 11.70 7.45
N LYS A 219 -1.31 12.14 8.67
CA LYS A 219 -0.21 13.09 8.90
C LYS A 219 1.11 12.60 8.32
N TYR A 220 1.45 11.32 8.50
CA TYR A 220 2.70 10.77 7.97
C TYR A 220 2.75 10.81 6.44
N LYS A 221 1.61 10.68 5.76
CA LYS A 221 1.55 10.83 4.30
C LYS A 221 1.71 12.29 3.86
N LYS A 222 1.28 13.25 4.69
CA LYS A 222 1.35 14.67 4.35
C LYS A 222 2.77 15.22 4.52
N ASP A 223 3.55 14.65 5.42
CA ASP A 223 4.88 15.13 5.78
C ASP A 223 5.96 14.66 4.78
N PHE A 224 5.57 13.86 3.76
CA PHE A 224 6.38 13.35 2.64
C PHE A 224 5.70 13.64 1.30
#